data_1e9d1eb0aefa36782e0ac112c2bd7d23
#
_entry.id   1e9d1eb0aefa36782e0ac112c2bd7d23
#
_cell.length_a   1.000
_cell.length_b   1.000
_cell.length_c   1.000
_cell.angle_alpha   90.00
_cell.angle_beta   90.00
_cell.angle_gamma   90.00
#
_symmetry.space_group_name_H-M   'P 1'
#
loop_
_entity.id
_entity.type
_entity.pdbx_description
1 polymer ?
#
loop_
_entity_poly.entity_id
_entity_poly.type
_entity_poly.pdbx_seq_one_letter_code
_entity_poly.pdbx_strand_id
1 'polypeptide(L)'
;LILTMQDEHLKEIESNIQKIFSNMSLSHVDRLNQALRYLAKYRSLQIGNTLLKLNGTEVLGGPFKGMNFLNSVSEGCYVPKLLGNYESELHDYISRIIKSKPDIIINVGSAEGYYSVGMKMLLPKTEVYAFDIDKNAQEKCKELSAINGVSINVEGEFQSHMLEDFRDKKIFFMCDIEGDEINLINAENI
;
A
#
# COMPACT_ATOMS: atom_id res chain seq x y z
N LEU A 1 -22.53 -24.15 -12.48
CA LEU A 1 -21.15 -24.14 -11.95
C LEU A 1 -20.80 -22.84 -11.21
N ILE A 2 -21.09 -21.66 -11.77
CA ILE A 2 -20.77 -20.36 -11.12
C ILE A 2 -21.66 -20.12 -9.89
N LEU A 3 -22.95 -20.45 -9.95
CA LEU A 3 -23.87 -20.34 -8.83
C LEU A 3 -23.50 -21.28 -7.66
N THR A 4 -23.06 -22.50 -7.95
CA THR A 4 -22.62 -23.47 -6.91
C THR A 4 -21.35 -23.04 -6.19
N MET A 5 -20.37 -22.44 -6.86
CA MET A 5 -19.15 -21.90 -6.23
C MET A 5 -19.46 -20.68 -5.35
N GLN A 6 -20.42 -19.84 -5.74
CA GLN A 6 -20.86 -18.70 -4.94
C GLN A 6 -21.57 -19.14 -3.66
N ASP A 7 -22.41 -20.17 -3.74
CA ASP A 7 -23.11 -20.74 -2.57
C ASP A 7 -22.14 -21.43 -1.59
N GLU A 8 -21.11 -22.13 -2.09
CA GLU A 8 -20.09 -22.74 -1.25
C GLU A 8 -19.29 -21.70 -0.44
N HIS A 9 -18.90 -20.60 -1.10
CA HIS A 9 -18.17 -19.52 -0.46
C HIS A 9 -19.03 -18.79 0.60
N LEU A 10 -20.32 -18.57 0.32
CA LEU A 10 -21.24 -17.99 1.31
C LEU A 10 -21.41 -18.90 2.53
N LYS A 11 -21.53 -20.21 2.34
CA LYS A 11 -21.59 -21.21 3.45
C LYS A 11 -20.31 -21.20 4.29
N GLU A 12 -19.15 -21.03 3.67
CA GLU A 12 -17.88 -20.90 4.38
C GLU A 12 -17.87 -19.65 5.27
N ILE A 13 -18.35 -18.53 4.77
CA ILE A 13 -18.46 -17.27 5.53
C ILE A 13 -19.40 -17.44 6.73
N GLU A 14 -20.57 -18.02 6.51
CA GLU A 14 -21.52 -18.33 7.59
C GLU A 14 -20.90 -19.22 8.65
N SER A 15 -20.21 -20.30 8.23
CA SER A 15 -19.51 -21.21 9.14
C SER A 15 -18.45 -20.51 9.98
N ASN A 16 -17.66 -19.60 9.37
CA ASN A 16 -16.63 -18.85 10.08
C ASN A 16 -17.23 -17.86 11.10
N ILE A 17 -18.34 -17.21 10.76
CA ILE A 17 -19.07 -16.35 11.69
C ILE A 17 -19.61 -17.15 12.88
N GLN A 18 -20.18 -18.33 12.63
CA GLN A 18 -20.67 -19.23 13.68
C GLN A 18 -19.52 -19.67 14.61
N LYS A 19 -18.33 -20.01 14.06
CA LYS A 19 -17.15 -20.34 14.85
C LYS A 19 -16.71 -19.20 15.77
N ILE A 20 -16.72 -17.95 15.25
CA ILE A 20 -16.38 -16.76 16.04
C ILE A 20 -17.35 -16.59 17.21
N PHE A 21 -18.66 -16.68 16.97
CA PHE A 21 -19.68 -16.54 18.02
C PHE A 21 -19.69 -17.70 19.02
N SER A 22 -19.33 -18.89 18.60
CA SER A 22 -19.26 -20.09 19.47
C SER A 22 -17.98 -20.15 20.31
N ASN A 23 -17.00 -19.27 20.06
CA ASN A 23 -15.76 -19.27 20.84
C ASN A 23 -15.96 -18.64 22.22
N MET A 24 -16.28 -19.50 23.21
CA MET A 24 -16.55 -19.09 24.58
C MET A 24 -15.31 -18.68 25.38
N SER A 25 -14.09 -18.85 24.83
CA SER A 25 -12.86 -18.34 25.44
C SER A 25 -12.70 -16.81 25.29
N LEU A 26 -13.46 -16.19 24.38
CA LEU A 26 -13.47 -14.76 24.14
C LEU A 26 -14.63 -14.08 24.86
N SER A 27 -14.44 -12.80 25.22
CA SER A 27 -15.54 -11.96 25.73
C SER A 27 -16.60 -11.73 24.63
N HIS A 28 -17.82 -11.31 25.04
CA HIS A 28 -18.86 -10.92 24.06
C HIS A 28 -18.41 -9.80 23.13
N VAL A 29 -17.67 -8.82 23.66
CA VAL A 29 -17.13 -7.69 22.88
C VAL A 29 -16.12 -8.16 21.86
N ASP A 30 -15.20 -9.05 22.26
CA ASP A 30 -14.17 -9.57 21.35
C ASP A 30 -14.77 -10.40 20.22
N ARG A 31 -15.77 -11.26 20.53
CA ARG A 31 -16.49 -12.02 19.51
C ARG A 31 -17.18 -11.10 18.50
N LEU A 32 -17.87 -10.07 18.99
CA LEU A 32 -18.53 -9.10 18.13
C LEU A 32 -17.53 -8.35 17.26
N ASN A 33 -16.42 -7.88 17.84
CA ASN A 33 -15.36 -7.18 17.11
C ASN A 33 -14.72 -8.06 16.05
N GLN A 34 -14.46 -9.34 16.36
CA GLN A 34 -13.91 -10.28 15.38
C GLN A 34 -14.90 -10.53 14.22
N ALA A 35 -16.17 -10.72 14.52
CA ALA A 35 -17.20 -10.90 13.50
C ALA A 35 -17.33 -9.67 12.59
N LEU A 36 -17.35 -8.46 13.18
CA LEU A 36 -17.39 -7.20 12.42
C LEU A 36 -16.16 -7.04 11.51
N ARG A 37 -14.96 -7.32 12.01
CA ARG A 37 -13.72 -7.26 11.19
C ARG A 37 -13.77 -8.27 10.04
N TYR A 38 -14.23 -9.49 10.31
CA TYR A 38 -14.36 -10.53 9.29
C TYR A 38 -15.35 -10.13 8.19
N LEU A 39 -16.54 -9.62 8.56
CA LEU A 39 -17.56 -9.16 7.63
C LEU A 39 -17.10 -7.92 6.84
N ALA A 40 -16.42 -6.98 7.49
CA ALA A 40 -15.87 -5.79 6.83
C ALA A 40 -14.81 -6.17 5.77
N LYS A 41 -13.93 -7.12 6.11
CA LYS A 41 -12.93 -7.65 5.17
C LYS A 41 -13.58 -8.32 3.96
N TYR A 42 -14.60 -9.16 4.20
CA TYR A 42 -15.38 -9.79 3.13
C TYR A 42 -16.07 -8.74 2.24
N ARG A 43 -16.70 -7.74 2.84
CA ARG A 43 -17.36 -6.65 2.09
C ARG A 43 -16.37 -5.85 1.26
N SER A 44 -15.21 -5.54 1.82
CA SER A 44 -14.12 -4.87 1.10
C SER A 44 -13.67 -5.67 -0.13
N LEU A 45 -13.54 -6.99 0.02
CA LEU A 45 -13.20 -7.89 -1.09
C LEU A 45 -14.26 -7.84 -2.20
N GLN A 46 -15.56 -7.89 -1.86
CA GLN A 46 -16.65 -7.78 -2.84
C GLN A 46 -16.63 -6.45 -3.60
N ILE A 47 -16.39 -5.34 -2.89
CA ILE A 47 -16.25 -4.02 -3.50
C ILE A 47 -15.05 -3.98 -4.42
N GLY A 48 -13.89 -4.49 -3.97
CA GLY A 48 -12.67 -4.57 -4.78
C GLY A 48 -12.89 -5.37 -6.07
N ASN A 49 -13.51 -6.55 -5.98
CA ASN A 49 -13.85 -7.37 -7.16
C ASN A 49 -14.81 -6.66 -8.12
N THR A 50 -15.75 -5.87 -7.60
CA THR A 50 -16.67 -5.09 -8.43
C THR A 50 -15.92 -3.96 -9.15
N LEU A 51 -15.04 -3.25 -8.45
CA LEU A 51 -14.19 -2.20 -9.04
C LEU A 51 -13.29 -2.77 -10.13
N LEU A 52 -12.62 -3.89 -9.85
CA LEU A 52 -11.77 -4.57 -10.84
C LEU A 52 -12.53 -4.99 -12.08
N LYS A 53 -13.74 -5.52 -11.92
CA LYS A 53 -14.59 -5.94 -13.04
C LYS A 53 -15.04 -4.76 -13.92
N LEU A 54 -15.27 -3.59 -13.31
CA LEU A 54 -15.77 -2.42 -14.01
C LEU A 54 -14.67 -1.54 -14.60
N ASN A 55 -13.53 -1.44 -13.93
CA ASN A 55 -12.49 -0.45 -14.25
C ASN A 55 -11.10 -1.06 -14.44
N GLY A 56 -10.95 -2.40 -14.31
CA GLY A 56 -9.62 -2.99 -14.22
C GLY A 56 -8.88 -2.56 -12.96
N THR A 57 -7.57 -2.44 -13.07
CA THR A 57 -6.68 -2.05 -11.95
C THR A 57 -6.36 -0.56 -11.91
N GLU A 58 -6.97 0.26 -12.77
CA GLU A 58 -6.69 1.69 -12.83
C GLU A 58 -7.13 2.41 -11.55
N VAL A 59 -6.26 3.23 -10.98
CA VAL A 59 -6.56 4.13 -9.85
C VAL A 59 -7.48 5.25 -10.32
N LEU A 60 -8.67 5.33 -9.73
CA LEU A 60 -9.78 6.15 -10.25
C LEU A 60 -9.71 7.63 -9.85
N GLY A 61 -8.98 7.96 -8.79
CA GLY A 61 -8.91 9.31 -8.23
C GLY A 61 -7.60 9.62 -7.53
N GLY A 62 -7.59 10.73 -6.78
CA GLY A 62 -6.43 11.16 -6.00
C GLY A 62 -5.21 11.55 -6.84
N PRO A 63 -4.05 11.72 -6.19
CA PRO A 63 -2.82 12.15 -6.84
C PRO A 63 -2.32 11.19 -7.93
N PHE A 64 -2.56 9.89 -7.75
CA PHE A 64 -2.06 8.84 -8.64
C PHE A 64 -3.12 8.31 -9.60
N LYS A 65 -4.16 9.12 -9.89
CA LYS A 65 -5.18 8.77 -10.87
C LYS A 65 -4.55 8.34 -12.20
N GLY A 66 -5.01 7.22 -12.74
CA GLY A 66 -4.51 6.65 -13.99
C GLY A 66 -3.36 5.66 -13.81
N MET A 67 -2.83 5.48 -12.58
CA MET A 67 -1.86 4.42 -12.29
C MET A 67 -2.54 3.06 -12.42
N ASN A 68 -1.94 2.15 -13.17
CA ASN A 68 -2.36 0.74 -13.16
C ASN A 68 -1.84 0.09 -11.88
N PHE A 69 -2.75 -0.32 -11.00
CA PHE A 69 -2.38 -0.95 -9.74
C PHE A 69 -2.30 -2.48 -9.87
N LEU A 70 -1.85 -3.16 -8.84
CA LEU A 70 -1.79 -4.63 -8.82
C LEU A 70 -3.18 -5.23 -8.58
N ASN A 71 -3.34 -6.52 -8.91
CA ASN A 71 -4.56 -7.27 -8.60
C ASN A 71 -4.68 -7.63 -7.10
N SER A 72 -3.60 -7.48 -6.34
CA SER A 72 -3.53 -7.75 -4.91
C SER A 72 -2.52 -6.82 -4.24
N VAL A 73 -2.71 -6.55 -2.97
CA VAL A 73 -1.78 -5.78 -2.14
C VAL A 73 -0.92 -6.68 -1.27
N SER A 74 0.25 -6.23 -0.86
CA SER A 74 1.03 -6.85 0.22
C SER A 74 0.41 -6.53 1.56
N GLU A 75 -0.02 -5.28 1.74
CA GLU A 75 -0.60 -4.78 2.96
C GLU A 75 -1.80 -3.85 2.71
N GLY A 76 -2.75 -3.88 3.66
CA GLY A 76 -3.72 -2.83 3.87
C GLY A 76 -4.84 -2.70 2.86
N CYS A 77 -5.17 -1.48 2.56
CA CYS A 77 -6.45 -1.02 2.04
C CYS A 77 -6.52 -1.04 0.50
N TYR A 78 -6.76 -2.19 -0.11
CA TYR A 78 -6.85 -2.33 -1.57
C TYR A 78 -7.89 -1.40 -2.22
N VAL A 79 -9.12 -1.39 -1.68
CA VAL A 79 -10.21 -0.57 -2.22
C VAL A 79 -9.90 0.94 -2.16
N PRO A 80 -9.44 1.51 -1.04
CA PRO A 80 -9.00 2.90 -1.01
C PRO A 80 -7.88 3.24 -1.99
N LYS A 81 -6.92 2.34 -2.22
CA LYS A 81 -5.86 2.54 -3.23
C LYS A 81 -6.44 2.59 -4.64
N LEU A 82 -7.35 1.68 -5.01
CA LEU A 82 -8.05 1.72 -6.30
C LEU A 82 -8.93 2.96 -6.48
N LEU A 83 -9.63 3.40 -5.43
CA LEU A 83 -10.44 4.62 -5.47
C LEU A 83 -9.59 5.89 -5.50
N GLY A 84 -8.32 5.80 -5.10
CA GLY A 84 -7.39 6.92 -4.99
C GLY A 84 -7.65 7.85 -3.81
N ASN A 85 -8.29 7.32 -2.75
CA ASN A 85 -8.54 8.03 -1.50
C ASN A 85 -7.77 7.43 -0.30
N TYR A 86 -6.84 6.52 -0.57
CA TYR A 86 -5.93 5.99 0.44
C TYR A 86 -5.11 7.14 1.03
N GLU A 87 -5.13 7.27 2.35
CA GLU A 87 -4.44 8.34 3.09
C GLU A 87 -4.67 9.73 2.47
N SER A 88 -5.94 10.06 2.21
CA SER A 88 -6.31 11.31 1.53
C SER A 88 -5.82 12.58 2.25
N GLU A 89 -5.55 12.50 3.55
CA GLU A 89 -4.90 13.54 4.35
C GLU A 89 -3.49 13.89 3.86
N LEU A 90 -2.80 12.98 3.17
CA LEU A 90 -1.47 13.22 2.59
C LEU A 90 -1.51 13.86 1.19
N HIS A 91 -2.67 13.97 0.53
CA HIS A 91 -2.76 14.45 -0.85
C HIS A 91 -2.22 15.87 -1.03
N ASP A 92 -2.44 16.76 -0.05
CA ASP A 92 -1.90 18.12 -0.09
C ASP A 92 -0.37 18.12 0.04
N TYR A 93 0.18 17.22 0.86
CA TYR A 93 1.64 17.05 0.98
C TYR A 93 2.24 16.54 -0.31
N ILE A 94 1.64 15.52 -0.94
CA ILE A 94 2.05 15.01 -2.26
C ILE A 94 2.07 16.15 -3.28
N SER A 95 1.04 16.98 -3.31
CA SER A 95 0.96 18.14 -4.21
C SER A 95 2.10 19.15 -3.97
N ARG A 96 2.50 19.37 -2.72
CA ARG A 96 3.65 20.22 -2.37
C ARG A 96 4.97 19.60 -2.81
N ILE A 97 5.13 18.28 -2.63
CA ILE A 97 6.34 17.57 -3.05
C ILE A 97 6.51 17.64 -4.56
N ILE A 98 5.43 17.42 -5.33
CA ILE A 98 5.44 17.53 -6.80
C ILE A 98 5.89 18.93 -7.22
N LYS A 99 5.36 19.99 -6.59
CA LYS A 99 5.77 21.37 -6.87
C LYS A 99 7.22 21.64 -6.49
N SER A 100 7.71 20.99 -5.45
CA SER A 100 9.07 21.17 -4.96
C SER A 100 10.14 20.56 -5.86
N LYS A 101 9.75 19.56 -6.69
CA LYS A 101 10.61 18.85 -7.63
C LYS A 101 11.90 18.35 -6.96
N PRO A 102 11.84 17.41 -6.02
CA PRO A 102 13.04 16.84 -5.42
C PRO A 102 13.88 16.14 -6.47
N ASP A 103 15.20 16.10 -6.27
CA ASP A 103 16.11 15.33 -7.11
C ASP A 103 15.93 13.83 -6.81
N ILE A 104 15.68 13.51 -5.54
CA ILE A 104 15.59 12.14 -5.03
C ILE A 104 14.38 12.01 -4.12
N ILE A 105 13.69 10.88 -4.25
CA ILE A 105 12.66 10.41 -3.31
C ILE A 105 13.15 9.11 -2.70
N ILE A 106 13.14 9.04 -1.37
CA ILE A 106 13.44 7.84 -0.60
C ILE A 106 12.17 7.45 0.16
N ASN A 107 11.69 6.24 -0.07
CA ASN A 107 10.53 5.68 0.62
C ASN A 107 10.94 4.41 1.36
N VAL A 108 10.96 4.46 2.68
CA VAL A 108 11.29 3.35 3.58
C VAL A 108 10.01 2.77 4.15
N GLY A 109 9.83 1.44 4.04
CA GLY A 109 8.55 0.77 4.24
C GLY A 109 7.65 0.94 3.01
N SER A 110 8.21 0.68 1.81
CA SER A 110 7.52 1.00 0.56
C SER A 110 6.37 0.08 0.20
N ALA A 111 6.24 -1.06 0.89
CA ALA A 111 5.29 -2.12 0.58
C ALA A 111 5.29 -2.47 -0.94
N GLU A 112 4.13 -2.59 -1.57
CA GLU A 112 4.03 -2.82 -3.03
C GLU A 112 4.35 -1.59 -3.88
N GLY A 113 4.76 -0.47 -3.30
CA GLY A 113 5.25 0.69 -4.04
C GLY A 113 4.19 1.70 -4.49
N TYR A 114 3.01 1.74 -3.87
CA TYR A 114 1.93 2.68 -4.23
C TYR A 114 2.42 4.13 -4.31
N TYR A 115 3.13 4.61 -3.30
CA TYR A 115 3.72 5.95 -3.29
C TYR A 115 4.93 6.07 -4.21
N SER A 116 5.87 5.13 -4.15
CA SER A 116 7.10 5.17 -4.92
C SER A 116 6.84 5.22 -6.42
N VAL A 117 5.97 4.35 -6.92
CA VAL A 117 5.61 4.29 -8.34
C VAL A 117 4.74 5.48 -8.73
N GLY A 118 3.73 5.83 -7.91
CA GLY A 118 2.87 6.99 -8.17
C GLY A 118 3.65 8.30 -8.24
N MET A 119 4.60 8.51 -7.33
CA MET A 119 5.48 9.69 -7.37
C MET A 119 6.41 9.69 -8.58
N LYS A 120 6.96 8.53 -8.97
CA LYS A 120 7.80 8.43 -10.17
C LYS A 120 7.05 8.75 -11.44
N MET A 121 5.77 8.36 -11.55
CA MET A 121 4.92 8.73 -12.69
C MET A 121 4.73 10.24 -12.79
N LEU A 122 4.53 10.92 -11.65
CA LEU A 122 4.32 12.37 -11.60
C LEU A 122 5.62 13.19 -11.75
N LEU A 123 6.74 12.59 -11.36
CA LEU A 123 8.07 13.20 -11.36
C LEU A 123 9.07 12.33 -12.14
N PRO A 124 8.94 12.22 -13.47
CA PRO A 124 9.72 11.27 -14.27
C PRO A 124 11.23 11.52 -14.25
N LYS A 125 11.68 12.73 -13.91
CA LYS A 125 13.11 13.08 -13.81
C LYS A 125 13.71 12.80 -12.42
N THR A 126 12.87 12.66 -11.37
CA THR A 126 13.31 12.38 -10.01
C THR A 126 13.75 10.94 -9.89
N GLU A 127 14.86 10.68 -9.24
CA GLU A 127 15.26 9.32 -8.86
C GLU A 127 14.42 8.87 -7.66
N VAL A 128 13.93 7.63 -7.70
CA VAL A 128 13.11 7.07 -6.62
C VAL A 128 13.75 5.79 -6.12
N TYR A 129 13.93 5.74 -4.81
CA TYR A 129 14.42 4.59 -4.06
C TYR A 129 13.30 4.11 -3.14
N ALA A 130 12.93 2.85 -3.28
CA ALA A 130 11.90 2.16 -2.50
C ALA A 130 12.57 1.06 -1.68
N PHE A 131 12.50 1.18 -0.37
CA PHE A 131 13.10 0.23 0.57
C PHE A 131 12.00 -0.55 1.30
N ASP A 132 12.14 -1.86 1.33
CA ASP A 132 11.28 -2.74 2.12
C ASP A 132 12.05 -4.02 2.48
N ILE A 133 11.93 -4.49 3.71
CA ILE A 133 12.58 -5.71 4.17
C ILE A 133 11.88 -6.99 3.67
N ASP A 134 10.57 -6.88 3.35
CA ASP A 134 9.81 -8.01 2.80
C ASP A 134 10.08 -8.18 1.31
N LYS A 135 10.65 -9.33 0.95
CA LYS A 135 10.94 -9.66 -0.45
C LYS A 135 9.69 -9.73 -1.33
N ASN A 136 8.55 -10.13 -0.79
CA ASN A 136 7.31 -10.16 -1.55
C ASN A 136 6.82 -8.73 -1.85
N ALA A 137 6.97 -7.79 -0.91
CA ALA A 137 6.72 -6.37 -1.14
C ALA A 137 7.64 -5.81 -2.22
N GLN A 138 8.95 -6.11 -2.16
CA GLN A 138 9.91 -5.71 -3.19
C GLN A 138 9.53 -6.22 -4.59
N GLU A 139 9.15 -7.49 -4.72
CA GLU A 139 8.74 -8.08 -6.00
C GLU A 139 7.48 -7.39 -6.54
N LYS A 140 6.50 -7.15 -5.72
CA LYS A 140 5.27 -6.41 -6.09
C LYS A 140 5.58 -4.96 -6.48
N CYS A 141 6.50 -4.30 -5.80
CA CYS A 141 6.95 -2.95 -6.14
C CYS A 141 7.61 -2.91 -7.52
N LYS A 142 8.45 -3.89 -7.85
CA LYS A 142 9.04 -4.07 -9.19
C LYS A 142 7.97 -4.35 -10.25
N GLU A 143 7.00 -5.21 -9.95
CA GLU A 143 5.87 -5.49 -10.83
C GLU A 143 5.06 -4.21 -11.09
N LEU A 144 4.70 -3.47 -10.04
CA LEU A 144 3.95 -2.23 -10.15
C LEU A 144 4.68 -1.19 -10.99
N SER A 145 6.00 -1.05 -10.83
CA SER A 145 6.81 -0.13 -11.64
C SER A 145 6.82 -0.55 -13.10
N ALA A 146 6.96 -1.85 -13.38
CA ALA A 146 7.01 -2.38 -14.75
C ALA A 146 5.69 -2.16 -15.50
N ILE A 147 4.53 -2.45 -14.89
CA ILE A 147 3.22 -2.28 -15.53
C ILE A 147 2.88 -0.80 -15.81
N ASN A 148 3.51 0.14 -15.08
CA ASN A 148 3.36 1.58 -15.30
C ASN A 148 4.48 2.17 -16.16
N GLY A 149 5.40 1.36 -16.66
CA GLY A 149 6.47 1.81 -17.55
C GLY A 149 7.46 2.80 -16.90
N VAL A 150 7.62 2.74 -15.58
CA VAL A 150 8.56 3.59 -14.84
C VAL A 150 9.70 2.75 -14.25
N SER A 151 10.85 3.39 -14.01
CA SER A 151 12.01 2.76 -13.38
C SER A 151 12.26 3.39 -12.03
N ILE A 152 12.30 2.54 -10.97
CA ILE A 152 12.65 2.91 -9.60
C ILE A 152 13.68 1.93 -9.06
N ASN A 153 14.46 2.34 -8.06
CA ASN A 153 15.41 1.49 -7.38
C ASN A 153 14.70 0.80 -6.21
N VAL A 154 14.55 -0.52 -6.28
CA VAL A 154 13.88 -1.30 -5.21
C VAL A 154 14.93 -2.09 -4.45
N GLU A 155 15.08 -1.75 -3.18
CA GLU A 155 16.13 -2.23 -2.28
C GLU A 155 15.52 -2.93 -1.05
N GLY A 156 16.38 -3.57 -0.26
CA GLY A 156 15.98 -4.24 0.98
C GLY A 156 15.92 -3.29 2.16
N GLU A 157 16.87 -3.45 3.07
CA GLU A 157 16.97 -2.63 4.28
C GLU A 157 17.59 -1.27 3.97
N PHE A 158 16.95 -0.19 4.44
CA PHE A 158 17.53 1.14 4.41
C PHE A 158 18.48 1.34 5.58
N GLN A 159 19.63 1.94 5.31
CA GLN A 159 20.59 2.35 6.34
C GLN A 159 20.92 3.84 6.20
N SER A 160 20.94 4.56 7.32
CA SER A 160 21.07 6.03 7.34
C SER A 160 22.34 6.55 6.62
N HIS A 161 23.44 5.78 6.63
CA HIS A 161 24.66 6.17 5.92
C HIS A 161 24.46 6.32 4.39
N MET A 162 23.42 5.70 3.81
CA MET A 162 23.08 5.85 2.39
C MET A 162 22.70 7.29 2.03
N LEU A 163 22.27 8.11 3.00
CA LEU A 163 22.00 9.53 2.79
C LEU A 163 23.26 10.33 2.44
N GLU A 164 24.44 9.82 2.82
CA GLU A 164 25.71 10.49 2.52
C GLU A 164 25.97 10.60 1.01
N ASP A 165 25.52 9.62 0.23
CA ASP A 165 25.65 9.59 -1.22
C ASP A 165 24.81 10.70 -1.91
N PHE A 166 23.89 11.30 -1.18
CA PHE A 166 22.93 12.29 -1.69
C PHE A 166 23.06 13.67 -1.06
N ARG A 167 24.16 13.99 -0.36
CA ARG A 167 24.35 15.23 0.42
C ARG A 167 24.04 16.52 -0.35
N ASP A 168 24.35 16.57 -1.66
CA ASP A 168 24.17 17.74 -2.51
C ASP A 168 22.84 17.73 -3.29
N LYS A 169 21.94 16.80 -2.94
CA LYS A 169 20.66 16.61 -3.61
C LYS A 169 19.51 17.08 -2.73
N LYS A 170 18.45 17.58 -3.38
CA LYS A 170 17.18 17.84 -2.71
C LYS A 170 16.44 16.54 -2.54
N ILE A 171 16.42 16.03 -1.31
CA ILE A 171 15.79 14.76 -0.97
C ILE A 171 14.38 15.01 -0.42
N PHE A 172 13.43 14.18 -0.85
CA PHE A 172 12.20 13.93 -0.13
C PHE A 172 12.28 12.55 0.50
N PHE A 173 12.19 12.51 1.82
CA PHE A 173 12.26 11.29 2.61
C PHE A 173 10.89 10.96 3.19
N MET A 174 10.42 9.74 3.00
CA MET A 174 9.20 9.18 3.56
C MET A 174 9.53 7.87 4.25
N CYS A 175 9.04 7.69 5.47
CA CYS A 175 9.29 6.49 6.26
C CYS A 175 8.01 6.07 6.98
N ASP A 176 7.62 4.82 6.80
CA ASP A 176 6.49 4.17 7.47
C ASP A 176 6.87 2.70 7.74
N ILE A 177 7.42 2.43 8.94
CA ILE A 177 7.97 1.13 9.35
C ILE A 177 7.42 0.65 10.70
N GLU A 178 6.21 1.11 11.02
CA GLU A 178 5.43 0.66 12.17
C GLU A 178 6.13 0.76 13.55
N GLY A 179 6.82 1.88 13.80
CA GLY A 179 7.33 2.25 15.13
C GLY A 179 8.84 2.18 15.29
N ASP A 180 9.58 1.81 14.26
CA ASP A 180 11.05 1.82 14.29
C ASP A 180 11.68 3.10 13.68
N GLU A 181 10.83 4.08 13.31
CA GLU A 181 11.24 5.34 12.69
C GLU A 181 12.24 6.12 13.55
N ILE A 182 12.06 6.11 14.89
CA ILE A 182 12.92 6.83 15.84
C ILE A 182 14.36 6.29 15.81
N ASN A 183 14.52 4.98 15.61
CA ASN A 183 15.83 4.34 15.55
C ASN A 183 16.53 4.64 14.23
N LEU A 184 15.75 4.80 13.17
CA LEU A 184 16.26 5.05 11.83
C LEU A 184 16.61 6.53 11.61
N ILE A 185 15.79 7.44 12.14
CA ILE A 185 15.89 8.88 11.92
C ILE A 185 16.25 9.54 13.27
N ASN A 186 17.52 9.60 13.59
CA ASN A 186 18.01 10.37 14.72
C ASN A 186 18.76 11.62 14.24
N ALA A 187 18.91 12.61 15.17
CA ALA A 187 19.51 13.91 14.85
C ALA A 187 20.99 13.83 14.40
N GLU A 188 21.63 12.68 14.56
CA GLU A 188 23.03 12.47 14.14
C GLU A 188 23.11 11.94 12.70
N ASN A 189 21.97 11.48 12.13
CA ASN A 189 21.90 10.80 10.83
C ASN A 189 21.24 11.65 9.73
N ILE A 190 20.80 12.90 10.06
CA ILE A 190 20.14 13.81 9.10
C ILE A 190 21.00 15.10 8.90
#